data_8bbc08be1d86d187f34e48139242bd10
#
_entry.id   8bbc08be1d86d187f34e48139242bd10
#
_cell.length_a   1.000
_cell.length_b   1.000
_cell.length_c   1.000
_cell.angle_alpha   90.00
_cell.angle_beta   90.00
_cell.angle_gamma   90.00
#
_symmetry.space_group_name_H-M   'P 1'
#
loop_
_entity.id
_entity.type
_entity.pdbx_description
1 polymer ?
#
loop_
_entity_poly.entity_id
_entity_poly.type
_entity_poly.pdbx_seq_one_letter_code
_entity_poly.pdbx_strand_id
1 'polypeptide(L)'
;MRSTFKLLYFVKRNAVKKNGNAPIIARITIDQVVAQFNTKLEINPAHWSVELGKASGRTAEAVHINSMLESIRSTVHQHYHALMAQDGYVTAELVKNAFLGKIARERTLIEFFKQHNEQYLQKVKMNTTDKTYSRYELTKKRLMEFMKFKYSVSDMLIKDINVVFIEDFLLYIKN
;
A
#
# COMPACT_ATOMS: atom_id res chain seq x y z
N MET A 1 -2.92 16.06 -17.24
CA MET A 1 -4.30 15.50 -17.13
C MET A 1 -4.67 15.42 -15.64
N ARG A 2 -5.87 15.86 -15.23
CA ARG A 2 -6.33 15.62 -13.86
C ARG A 2 -6.79 14.17 -13.76
N SER A 3 -6.17 13.39 -12.87
CA SER A 3 -6.63 12.03 -12.53
C SER A 3 -8.05 12.07 -11.95
N THR A 4 -8.89 11.18 -12.41
CA THR A 4 -10.29 11.08 -11.94
C THR A 4 -10.36 10.03 -10.84
N PHE A 5 -10.65 10.45 -9.60
CA PHE A 5 -10.86 9.55 -8.47
C PHE A 5 -12.34 9.48 -8.11
N LYS A 6 -12.89 8.27 -7.99
CA LYS A 6 -14.27 8.02 -7.56
C LYS A 6 -14.34 6.82 -6.61
N LEU A 7 -15.04 6.97 -5.49
CA LEU A 7 -15.34 5.89 -4.55
C LEU A 7 -16.86 5.72 -4.44
N LEU A 8 -17.35 4.51 -4.73
CA LEU A 8 -18.75 4.12 -4.63
C LEU A 8 -18.92 2.91 -3.74
N TYR A 9 -20.09 2.80 -3.10
CA TYR A 9 -20.53 1.63 -2.36
C TYR A 9 -21.73 0.99 -3.02
N PHE A 10 -21.80 -0.34 -2.98
CA PHE A 10 -22.97 -1.08 -3.45
C PHE A 10 -23.13 -2.39 -2.67
N VAL A 11 -24.36 -2.86 -2.58
CA VAL A 11 -24.68 -4.15 -1.94
C VAL A 11 -24.57 -5.27 -2.96
N LYS A 12 -23.84 -6.32 -2.63
CA LYS A 12 -23.67 -7.50 -3.49
C LYS A 12 -24.88 -8.43 -3.35
N ARG A 13 -25.97 -8.13 -4.06
CA ARG A 13 -27.28 -8.81 -3.97
C ARG A 13 -27.24 -10.30 -4.28
N ASN A 14 -26.28 -10.78 -5.06
CA ASN A 14 -26.07 -12.20 -5.36
C ASN A 14 -25.32 -12.97 -4.25
N ALA A 15 -25.01 -12.33 -3.13
CA ALA A 15 -24.33 -12.92 -1.98
C ALA A 15 -25.11 -12.67 -0.68
N VAL A 16 -26.43 -12.74 -0.75
CA VAL A 16 -27.31 -12.65 0.45
C VAL A 16 -27.09 -13.87 1.32
N LYS A 17 -26.84 -13.63 2.61
CA LYS A 17 -26.62 -14.65 3.62
C LYS A 17 -27.97 -15.20 4.15
N LYS A 18 -27.90 -16.29 4.92
CA LYS A 18 -29.10 -16.88 5.57
C LYS A 18 -29.85 -15.92 6.49
N ASN A 19 -29.17 -14.91 7.05
CA ASN A 19 -29.76 -13.86 7.90
C ASN A 19 -30.44 -12.73 7.08
N GLY A 20 -30.52 -12.84 5.77
CA GLY A 20 -31.10 -11.84 4.88
C GLY A 20 -30.21 -10.64 4.55
N ASN A 21 -29.00 -10.57 5.10
CA ASN A 21 -28.04 -9.50 4.84
C ASN A 21 -27.09 -9.86 3.69
N ALA A 22 -26.63 -8.84 2.97
CA ALA A 22 -25.64 -8.97 1.91
C ALA A 22 -24.45 -8.01 2.16
N PRO A 23 -23.25 -8.39 1.74
CA PRO A 23 -22.06 -7.58 1.96
C PRO A 23 -22.07 -6.30 1.15
N ILE A 24 -21.57 -5.22 1.77
CA ILE A 24 -21.32 -3.93 1.10
C ILE A 24 -19.92 -3.94 0.52
N ILE A 25 -19.82 -3.67 -0.76
CA ILE A 25 -18.57 -3.61 -1.52
C ILE A 25 -18.23 -2.15 -1.81
N ALA A 26 -16.97 -1.78 -1.59
CA ALA A 26 -16.39 -0.53 -2.04
C ALA A 26 -15.78 -0.71 -3.43
N ARG A 27 -16.02 0.26 -4.32
CA ARG A 27 -15.43 0.34 -5.67
C ARG A 27 -14.67 1.64 -5.81
N ILE A 28 -13.35 1.53 -5.97
CA ILE A 28 -12.47 2.64 -6.33
C ILE A 28 -12.32 2.65 -7.84
N THR A 29 -12.48 3.82 -8.45
CA THR A 29 -12.20 4.02 -9.88
C THR A 29 -11.21 5.16 -10.03
N ILE A 30 -10.09 4.92 -10.70
CA ILE A 30 -9.09 5.91 -11.06
C ILE A 30 -8.78 5.75 -12.54
N ASP A 31 -8.94 6.81 -13.30
CA ASP A 31 -8.69 6.86 -14.74
C ASP A 31 -9.30 5.65 -15.49
N GLN A 32 -10.59 5.35 -15.18
CA GLN A 32 -11.40 4.24 -15.69
C GLN A 32 -10.98 2.83 -15.20
N VAL A 33 -9.85 2.69 -14.51
CA VAL A 33 -9.43 1.42 -13.90
C VAL A 33 -10.15 1.22 -12.56
N VAL A 34 -10.68 0.02 -12.34
CA VAL A 34 -11.53 -0.31 -11.19
C VAL A 34 -10.83 -1.30 -10.27
N ALA A 35 -10.84 -1.01 -8.97
CA ALA A 35 -10.51 -1.96 -7.91
C ALA A 35 -11.67 -2.06 -6.91
N GLN A 36 -11.91 -3.26 -6.36
CA GLN A 36 -13.01 -3.50 -5.42
C GLN A 36 -12.49 -4.21 -4.17
N PHE A 37 -13.13 -3.92 -3.03
CA PHE A 37 -12.89 -4.65 -1.79
C PHE A 37 -14.16 -4.75 -0.94
N ASN A 38 -14.21 -5.76 -0.07
CA ASN A 38 -15.29 -5.95 0.88
C ASN A 38 -15.06 -5.03 2.07
N THR A 39 -16.06 -4.19 2.41
CA THR A 39 -16.00 -3.28 3.56
C THR A 39 -16.10 -3.97 4.90
N LYS A 40 -16.46 -5.26 4.92
CA LYS A 40 -16.84 -6.07 6.10
C LYS A 40 -18.15 -5.64 6.75
N LEU A 41 -18.85 -4.69 6.16
CA LEU A 41 -20.22 -4.30 6.56
C LEU A 41 -21.24 -5.08 5.74
N GLU A 42 -22.40 -5.31 6.35
CA GLU A 42 -23.51 -6.04 5.74
C GLU A 42 -24.82 -5.31 6.03
N ILE A 43 -25.76 -5.40 5.12
CA ILE A 43 -27.10 -4.80 5.28
C ILE A 43 -28.12 -5.62 4.52
N ASN A 44 -29.37 -5.59 4.98
CA ASN A 44 -30.48 -6.11 4.19
C ASN A 44 -30.63 -5.25 2.90
N PRO A 45 -30.60 -5.86 1.70
CA PRO A 45 -30.71 -5.13 0.44
C PRO A 45 -31.93 -4.23 0.30
N ALA A 46 -33.02 -4.51 1.06
CA ALA A 46 -34.23 -3.67 1.09
C ALA A 46 -33.98 -2.31 1.79
N HIS A 47 -32.99 -2.25 2.69
CA HIS A 47 -32.61 -1.05 3.43
C HIS A 47 -31.45 -0.28 2.78
N TRP A 48 -31.15 -0.51 1.51
CA TRP A 48 -30.07 0.15 0.77
C TRP A 48 -30.60 1.07 -0.31
N SER A 49 -30.19 2.32 -0.29
CA SER A 49 -30.42 3.26 -1.40
C SER A 49 -29.31 3.11 -2.45
N VAL A 50 -29.66 2.60 -3.61
CA VAL A 50 -28.72 2.44 -4.74
C VAL A 50 -28.27 3.81 -5.26
N GLU A 51 -29.19 4.76 -5.34
CA GLU A 51 -28.94 6.12 -5.82
C GLU A 51 -27.94 6.87 -4.93
N LEU A 52 -28.14 6.79 -3.62
CA LEU A 52 -27.29 7.47 -2.64
C LEU A 52 -26.04 6.67 -2.25
N GLY A 53 -25.99 5.38 -2.59
CA GLY A 53 -24.89 4.47 -2.21
C GLY A 53 -24.70 4.33 -0.69
N LYS A 54 -25.83 4.35 0.07
CA LYS A 54 -25.83 4.31 1.54
C LYS A 54 -27.06 3.59 2.10
N ALA A 55 -27.01 3.28 3.39
CA ALA A 55 -28.17 2.71 4.12
C ALA A 55 -29.30 3.72 4.19
N SER A 56 -30.55 3.24 3.95
CA SER A 56 -31.78 4.02 3.97
C SER A 56 -32.35 4.12 5.40
N GLY A 57 -33.07 5.20 5.67
CA GLY A 57 -33.76 5.41 6.96
C GLY A 57 -32.88 6.01 8.05
N ARG A 58 -33.44 6.04 9.27
CA ARG A 58 -32.83 6.63 10.48
C ARG A 58 -32.67 5.63 11.62
N THR A 59 -32.68 4.34 11.33
CA THR A 59 -32.45 3.30 12.33
C THR A 59 -31.01 3.39 12.87
N ALA A 60 -30.78 2.92 14.09
CA ALA A 60 -29.44 2.88 14.67
C ALA A 60 -28.45 2.10 13.78
N GLU A 61 -28.91 1.01 13.14
CA GLU A 61 -28.13 0.24 12.17
C GLU A 61 -27.74 1.10 10.95
N ALA A 62 -28.71 1.80 10.34
CA ALA A 62 -28.44 2.65 9.17
C ALA A 62 -27.44 3.78 9.51
N VAL A 63 -27.61 4.41 10.65
CA VAL A 63 -26.69 5.46 11.14
C VAL A 63 -25.28 4.90 11.34
N HIS A 64 -25.16 3.75 12.01
CA HIS A 64 -23.88 3.09 12.25
C HIS A 64 -23.19 2.72 10.92
N ILE A 65 -23.88 2.04 10.00
CA ILE A 65 -23.34 1.66 8.70
C ILE A 65 -22.87 2.89 7.93
N ASN A 66 -23.69 3.95 7.87
CA ASN A 66 -23.34 5.17 7.16
C ASN A 66 -22.10 5.86 7.77
N SER A 67 -21.99 5.90 9.10
CA SER A 67 -20.80 6.44 9.79
C SER A 67 -19.54 5.63 9.43
N MET A 68 -19.62 4.29 9.42
CA MET A 68 -18.51 3.44 9.03
C MET A 68 -18.11 3.62 7.56
N LEU A 69 -19.08 3.78 6.65
CA LEU A 69 -18.81 4.05 5.24
C LEU A 69 -18.11 5.39 5.04
N GLU A 70 -18.47 6.42 5.80
CA GLU A 70 -17.77 7.71 5.76
C GLU A 70 -16.34 7.63 6.33
N SER A 71 -16.13 6.85 7.39
CA SER A 71 -14.79 6.57 7.91
C SER A 71 -13.90 5.86 6.87
N ILE A 72 -14.44 4.84 6.18
CA ILE A 72 -13.76 4.16 5.08
C ILE A 72 -13.45 5.15 3.95
N ARG A 73 -14.40 6.01 3.59
CA ARG A 73 -14.23 7.05 2.56
C ARG A 73 -13.06 7.97 2.92
N SER A 74 -13.04 8.51 4.12
CA SER A 74 -12.00 9.40 4.60
C SER A 74 -10.61 8.73 4.53
N THR A 75 -10.49 7.50 5.03
CA THR A 75 -9.23 6.75 5.01
C THR A 75 -8.75 6.44 3.59
N VAL A 76 -9.65 6.03 2.69
CA VAL A 76 -9.32 5.78 1.26
C VAL A 76 -8.86 7.07 0.57
N HIS A 77 -9.49 8.21 0.85
CA HIS A 77 -9.04 9.51 0.35
C HIS A 77 -7.66 9.91 0.88
N GLN A 78 -7.39 9.69 2.16
CA GLN A 78 -6.07 9.95 2.75
C GLN A 78 -4.98 9.14 2.04
N HIS A 79 -5.20 7.83 1.82
CA HIS A 79 -4.26 7.00 1.07
C HIS A 79 -4.07 7.47 -0.36
N TYR A 80 -5.14 7.85 -1.06
CA TYR A 80 -5.05 8.39 -2.41
C TYR A 80 -4.17 9.65 -2.46
N HIS A 81 -4.41 10.62 -1.58
CA HIS A 81 -3.63 11.85 -1.53
C HIS A 81 -2.17 11.61 -1.12
N ALA A 82 -1.91 10.72 -0.16
CA ALA A 82 -0.56 10.37 0.26
C ALA A 82 0.25 9.73 -0.89
N LEU A 83 -0.35 8.79 -1.62
CA LEU A 83 0.28 8.14 -2.77
C LEU A 83 0.51 9.12 -3.93
N MET A 84 -0.47 10.00 -4.23
CA MET A 84 -0.30 11.05 -5.25
C MET A 84 0.82 12.03 -4.91
N ALA A 85 0.96 12.40 -3.64
CA ALA A 85 2.04 13.32 -3.20
C ALA A 85 3.42 12.66 -3.26
N GLN A 86 3.50 11.34 -3.06
CA GLN A 86 4.75 10.59 -3.04
C GLN A 86 5.24 10.24 -4.45
N ASP A 87 4.38 9.68 -5.29
CA ASP A 87 4.77 9.03 -6.55
C ASP A 87 4.30 9.79 -7.81
N GLY A 88 3.43 10.80 -7.64
CA GLY A 88 2.83 11.55 -8.77
C GLY A 88 1.90 10.74 -9.66
N TYR A 89 1.78 9.43 -9.41
CA TYR A 89 0.93 8.48 -10.14
C TYR A 89 0.30 7.47 -9.19
N VAL A 90 -1.00 7.23 -9.32
CA VAL A 90 -1.76 6.33 -8.43
C VAL A 90 -2.73 5.48 -9.23
N THR A 91 -2.81 4.18 -8.91
CA THR A 91 -3.81 3.27 -9.46
C THR A 91 -4.86 2.90 -8.41
N ALA A 92 -6.06 2.49 -8.87
CA ALA A 92 -7.12 2.02 -7.98
C ALA A 92 -6.68 0.82 -7.13
N GLU A 93 -5.83 -0.05 -7.69
CA GLU A 93 -5.28 -1.21 -6.99
C GLU A 93 -4.30 -0.80 -5.89
N LEU A 94 -3.43 0.18 -6.13
CA LEU A 94 -2.52 0.73 -5.11
C LEU A 94 -3.28 1.32 -3.92
N VAL A 95 -4.31 2.13 -4.18
CA VAL A 95 -5.13 2.72 -3.12
C VAL A 95 -5.87 1.64 -2.32
N LYS A 96 -6.46 0.64 -2.99
CA LYS A 96 -7.08 -0.51 -2.33
C LYS A 96 -6.09 -1.25 -1.44
N ASN A 97 -4.90 -1.54 -1.94
CA ASN A 97 -3.88 -2.28 -1.21
C ASN A 97 -3.36 -1.47 -0.02
N ALA A 98 -3.20 -0.14 -0.15
CA ALA A 98 -2.89 0.76 0.95
C ALA A 98 -3.94 0.69 2.05
N PHE A 99 -5.22 0.86 1.68
CA PHE A 99 -6.34 0.77 2.62
C PHE A 99 -6.42 -0.58 3.34
N LEU A 100 -6.17 -1.70 2.62
CA LEU A 100 -6.20 -3.04 3.20
C LEU A 100 -4.93 -3.41 3.99
N GLY A 101 -3.95 -2.49 4.11
CA GLY A 101 -2.65 -2.79 4.71
C GLY A 101 -1.83 -3.84 3.94
N LYS A 102 -2.19 -4.09 2.67
CA LYS A 102 -1.50 -5.04 1.78
C LYS A 102 -0.35 -4.41 1.01
N ILE A 103 -0.20 -3.12 1.06
CA ILE A 103 1.05 -2.49 0.72
C ILE A 103 1.97 -2.74 1.92
N ALA A 104 2.63 -3.88 1.96
CA ALA A 104 4.02 -3.82 2.27
C ALA A 104 4.58 -2.79 1.28
N ARG A 105 5.07 -1.62 1.74
CA ARG A 105 5.90 -0.74 0.93
C ARG A 105 6.82 -1.68 0.17
N GLU A 106 6.76 -1.67 -1.17
CA GLU A 106 7.75 -2.40 -1.96
C GLU A 106 9.07 -1.75 -1.60
N ARG A 107 9.72 -2.31 -0.58
CA ARG A 107 10.96 -1.76 -0.03
C ARG A 107 12.02 -1.94 -1.08
N THR A 108 12.62 -0.86 -1.46
CA THR A 108 13.80 -0.92 -2.29
C THR A 108 15.02 -1.30 -1.45
N LEU A 109 16.02 -1.87 -2.09
CA LEU A 109 17.23 -2.35 -1.41
C LEU A 109 17.97 -1.23 -0.69
N ILE A 110 18.13 -0.06 -1.33
CA ILE A 110 18.87 1.07 -0.74
C ILE A 110 18.06 1.74 0.36
N GLU A 111 16.74 1.87 0.22
CA GLU A 111 15.87 2.36 1.31
C GLU A 111 15.96 1.44 2.54
N PHE A 112 15.95 0.11 2.33
CA PHE A 112 16.11 -0.86 3.40
C PHE A 112 17.49 -0.72 4.09
N PHE A 113 18.58 -0.60 3.31
CA PHE A 113 19.92 -0.38 3.86
C PHE A 113 20.02 0.92 4.65
N LYS A 114 19.42 2.02 4.16
CA LYS A 114 19.38 3.28 4.90
C LYS A 114 18.70 3.11 6.26
N GLN A 115 17.51 2.54 6.27
CA GLN A 115 16.75 2.30 7.50
C GLN A 115 17.53 1.39 8.48
N HIS A 116 18.14 0.31 7.97
CA HIS A 116 18.97 -0.58 8.76
C HIS A 116 20.17 0.17 9.39
N ASN A 117 20.89 0.96 8.58
CA ASN A 117 22.08 1.70 9.05
C ASN A 117 21.72 2.78 10.07
N GLU A 118 20.60 3.49 9.89
CA GLU A 118 20.08 4.46 10.85
C GLU A 118 19.72 3.79 12.19
N GLN A 119 19.02 2.65 12.16
CA GLN A 119 18.69 1.87 13.35
C GLN A 119 19.97 1.34 14.04
N TYR A 120 20.96 0.91 13.25
CA TYR A 120 22.23 0.45 13.76
C TYR A 120 22.99 1.61 14.44
N LEU A 121 23.04 2.79 13.83
CA LEU A 121 23.69 3.97 14.40
C LEU A 121 23.06 4.40 15.74
N GLN A 122 21.73 4.27 15.89
CA GLN A 122 21.05 4.52 17.17
C GLN A 122 21.50 3.52 18.26
N LYS A 123 21.77 2.26 17.88
CA LYS A 123 22.27 1.22 18.78
C LYS A 123 23.77 1.40 19.12
N VAL A 124 24.55 1.91 18.17
CA VAL A 124 26.01 2.20 18.35
C VAL A 124 26.23 3.21 19.46
N LYS A 125 25.36 4.21 19.61
CA LYS A 125 25.42 5.15 20.75
C LYS A 125 25.31 4.47 22.13
N MET A 126 24.95 3.18 22.14
CA MET A 126 24.83 2.42 23.39
C MET A 126 25.94 1.38 23.62
N ASN A 127 26.48 0.66 22.61
CA ASN A 127 27.44 -0.44 22.86
C ASN A 127 28.23 -1.02 21.64
N THR A 128 28.32 -0.37 20.46
CA THR A 128 28.96 -0.97 19.29
C THR A 128 29.96 -0.03 18.60
N THR A 129 30.97 -0.59 17.92
CA THR A 129 32.09 0.17 17.33
C THR A 129 31.72 0.86 16.03
N ASP A 130 32.17 2.12 15.83
CA ASP A 130 32.05 2.94 14.60
C ASP A 130 32.53 2.20 13.33
N LYS A 131 33.44 1.25 13.48
CA LYS A 131 33.97 0.44 12.36
C LYS A 131 32.92 -0.40 11.65
N THR A 132 31.95 -0.94 12.39
CA THR A 132 30.89 -1.77 11.78
C THR A 132 29.89 -0.92 11.01
N TYR A 133 29.51 0.25 11.53
CA TYR A 133 28.67 1.20 10.81
C TYR A 133 29.31 1.65 9.50
N SER A 134 30.60 2.00 9.53
CA SER A 134 31.36 2.38 8.34
C SER A 134 31.38 1.28 7.26
N ARG A 135 31.45 0.01 7.67
CA ARG A 135 31.37 -1.15 6.75
C ARG A 135 29.98 -1.26 6.09
N TYR A 136 28.91 -1.06 6.84
CA TYR A 136 27.56 -1.07 6.27
C TYR A 136 27.34 0.09 5.27
N GLU A 137 27.83 1.29 5.59
CA GLU A 137 27.77 2.43 4.67
C GLU A 137 28.58 2.16 3.39
N LEU A 138 29.77 1.56 3.50
CA LEU A 138 30.59 1.15 2.37
C LEU A 138 29.86 0.09 1.51
N THR A 139 29.23 -0.89 2.14
CA THR A 139 28.45 -1.92 1.43
C THR A 139 27.29 -1.31 0.67
N LYS A 140 26.54 -0.38 1.28
CA LYS A 140 25.46 0.36 0.61
C LYS A 140 25.99 1.11 -0.62
N LYS A 141 27.10 1.83 -0.49
CA LYS A 141 27.72 2.55 -1.59
C LYS A 141 28.10 1.62 -2.74
N ARG A 142 28.73 0.49 -2.46
CA ARG A 142 29.13 -0.51 -3.47
C ARG A 142 27.91 -1.15 -4.15
N LEU A 143 26.82 -1.39 -3.41
CA LEU A 143 25.56 -1.86 -3.99
C LEU A 143 24.99 -0.86 -4.99
N MET A 144 24.98 0.43 -4.66
CA MET A 144 24.53 1.48 -5.58
C MET A 144 25.38 1.54 -6.84
N GLU A 145 26.70 1.49 -6.70
CA GLU A 145 27.67 1.49 -7.83
C GLU A 145 27.46 0.26 -8.72
N PHE A 146 27.30 -0.93 -8.12
CA PHE A 146 27.04 -2.19 -8.82
C PHE A 146 25.72 -2.16 -9.60
N MET A 147 24.61 -1.73 -8.95
CA MET A 147 23.33 -1.64 -9.62
C MET A 147 23.34 -0.67 -10.80
N LYS A 148 24.04 0.46 -10.63
CA LYS A 148 24.23 1.42 -11.73
C LYS A 148 25.06 0.84 -12.86
N PHE A 149 26.14 0.13 -12.53
CA PHE A 149 27.06 -0.48 -13.50
C PHE A 149 26.40 -1.61 -14.29
N LYS A 150 25.75 -2.57 -13.59
CA LYS A 150 25.27 -3.80 -14.24
C LYS A 150 23.83 -3.69 -14.75
N TYR A 151 22.97 -2.98 -14.02
CA TYR A 151 21.53 -2.92 -14.30
C TYR A 151 21.06 -1.54 -14.77
N SER A 152 21.92 -0.52 -14.75
CA SER A 152 21.58 0.88 -15.10
C SER A 152 20.46 1.48 -14.25
N VAL A 153 20.28 1.00 -13.02
CA VAL A 153 19.29 1.50 -12.07
C VAL A 153 19.94 2.09 -10.82
N SER A 154 19.29 3.05 -10.18
CA SER A 154 19.77 3.67 -8.93
C SER A 154 19.36 2.91 -7.67
N ASP A 155 18.30 2.10 -7.76
CA ASP A 155 17.76 1.26 -6.70
C ASP A 155 16.95 0.11 -7.31
N MET A 156 16.62 -0.92 -6.51
CA MET A 156 15.90 -2.12 -6.95
C MET A 156 14.96 -2.59 -5.84
N LEU A 157 13.79 -3.11 -6.22
CA LEU A 157 12.86 -3.70 -5.26
C LEU A 157 13.47 -4.96 -4.64
N ILE A 158 13.32 -5.12 -3.32
CA ILE A 158 13.84 -6.31 -2.60
C ILE A 158 13.29 -7.61 -3.18
N LYS A 159 12.03 -7.60 -3.66
CA LYS A 159 11.41 -8.78 -4.29
C LYS A 159 12.07 -9.22 -5.60
N ASP A 160 12.77 -8.31 -6.27
CA ASP A 160 13.43 -8.58 -7.55
C ASP A 160 14.87 -9.07 -7.36
N ILE A 161 15.37 -9.07 -6.12
CA ILE A 161 16.68 -9.58 -5.76
C ILE A 161 16.63 -11.11 -5.74
N ASN A 162 17.38 -11.73 -6.63
CA ASN A 162 17.50 -13.18 -6.75
C ASN A 162 18.94 -13.64 -6.48
N VAL A 163 19.17 -14.95 -6.54
CA VAL A 163 20.49 -15.55 -6.31
C VAL A 163 21.53 -15.02 -7.29
N VAL A 164 21.16 -14.85 -8.55
CA VAL A 164 22.06 -14.32 -9.62
C VAL A 164 22.54 -12.91 -9.27
N PHE A 165 21.63 -12.03 -8.79
CA PHE A 165 22.02 -10.69 -8.32
C PHE A 165 23.09 -10.75 -7.22
N ILE A 166 22.93 -11.67 -6.26
CA ILE A 166 23.86 -11.81 -5.13
C ILE A 166 25.22 -12.33 -5.62
N GLU A 167 25.25 -13.34 -6.48
CA GLU A 167 26.46 -13.90 -7.06
C GLU A 167 27.23 -12.86 -7.89
N ASP A 168 26.53 -12.11 -8.73
CA ASP A 168 27.08 -11.02 -9.51
C ASP A 168 27.66 -9.90 -8.65
N PHE A 169 26.97 -9.54 -7.57
CA PHE A 169 27.49 -8.56 -6.61
C PHE A 169 28.75 -9.06 -5.91
N LEU A 170 28.79 -10.33 -5.51
CA LEU A 170 29.98 -10.94 -4.89
C LEU A 170 31.17 -10.96 -5.85
N LEU A 171 30.95 -11.19 -7.14
CA LEU A 171 31.99 -11.09 -8.16
C LEU A 171 32.47 -9.64 -8.33
N TYR A 172 31.54 -8.68 -8.37
CA TYR A 172 31.85 -7.27 -8.51
C TYR A 172 32.70 -6.70 -7.38
N ILE A 173 32.50 -7.13 -6.14
CA ILE A 173 33.29 -6.65 -4.99
C ILE A 173 34.67 -7.32 -4.84
N LYS A 174 34.93 -8.45 -5.55
CA LYS A 174 36.22 -9.16 -5.55
C LYS A 174 37.20 -8.60 -6.59
N ASN A 175 36.68 -7.91 -7.61
CA ASN A 175 37.46 -7.26 -8.65
C ASN A 175 37.70 -5.78 -8.32
#